data_cec2dbe758ff17494c3dcf8f93e5ad72
#
_entry.id   cec2dbe758ff17494c3dcf8f93e5ad72
#
_cell.length_a   1.000
_cell.length_b   1.000
_cell.length_c   1.000
_cell.angle_alpha   90.00
_cell.angle_beta   90.00
_cell.angle_gamma   90.00
#
_symmetry.space_group_name_H-M   'P 1'
#
loop_
_entity.id
_entity.type
_entity.pdbx_description
1 polymer ?
#
loop_
_entity_poly.entity_id
_entity_poly.type
_entity_poly.pdbx_seq_one_letter_code
_entity_poly.pdbx_strand_id
1 'polypeptide(L)'
;MSEHTELRSALRLNSVPDYTTLYRFLTRLREEDLARVLDEIVRRMPGRWRSPVTVAVDATGLAQAAISSYFIRRIEHFGDKRRSWKHWLKWLAVVDVERQIILAQSARQAPWNDCATLPVLVNQAHQHTPVGCVLADAEFDSERNHTFCRQQLNATSIIPAQRFTSRRATGVRGEMRENFPRNIYGKRSLIEGVFSAVKRKLSCRAPGRTIATQSRQALLLGLPFNLYRLWLPAII
;
A
#
# COMPACT_ATOMS: atom_id res chain seq x y z
N MET A 1 -26.26 7.26 6.23
CA MET A 1 -26.41 6.03 7.08
C MET A 1 -27.69 6.04 7.89
N SER A 2 -28.24 7.17 8.33
CA SER A 2 -29.55 7.23 9.02
C SER A 2 -30.70 6.67 8.18
N GLU A 3 -30.59 6.72 6.86
CA GLU A 3 -31.61 6.27 5.91
C GLU A 3 -31.46 4.79 5.49
N HIS A 4 -30.35 4.12 5.86
CA HIS A 4 -30.06 2.74 5.48
C HIS A 4 -30.37 1.77 6.62
N THR A 5 -31.66 1.48 6.84
CA THR A 5 -32.13 0.56 7.88
C THR A 5 -31.49 -0.83 7.76
N GLU A 6 -31.36 -1.34 6.53
CA GLU A 6 -30.74 -2.65 6.26
C GLU A 6 -29.27 -2.70 6.68
N LEU A 7 -28.49 -1.64 6.36
CA LEU A 7 -27.08 -1.56 6.75
C LEU A 7 -26.92 -1.49 8.28
N ARG A 8 -27.81 -0.72 8.94
CA ARG A 8 -27.82 -0.61 10.40
C ARG A 8 -28.13 -1.95 11.06
N SER A 9 -29.13 -2.68 10.53
CA SER A 9 -29.50 -4.02 10.98
C SER A 9 -28.36 -5.02 10.78
N ALA A 10 -27.76 -5.03 9.59
CA ALA A 10 -26.61 -5.91 9.26
C ALA A 10 -25.42 -5.67 10.18
N LEU A 11 -25.16 -4.43 10.57
CA LEU A 11 -24.13 -4.04 11.52
C LEU A 11 -24.54 -4.18 12.99
N ARG A 12 -25.78 -4.62 13.27
CA ARG A 12 -26.36 -4.75 14.63
C ARG A 12 -26.24 -3.45 15.45
N LEU A 13 -26.43 -2.31 14.80
CA LEU A 13 -26.35 -1.00 15.45
C LEU A 13 -27.73 -0.55 15.92
N ASN A 14 -27.85 -0.26 17.21
CA ASN A 14 -29.07 0.34 17.78
C ASN A 14 -29.28 1.77 17.29
N SER A 15 -28.19 2.51 17.09
CA SER A 15 -28.20 3.87 16.54
C SER A 15 -26.98 4.08 15.64
N VAL A 16 -27.08 5.04 14.71
CA VAL A 16 -25.94 5.44 13.89
C VAL A 16 -25.01 6.29 14.75
N PRO A 17 -23.71 5.93 14.86
CA PRO A 17 -22.76 6.74 15.60
C PRO A 17 -22.65 8.15 15.00
N ASP A 18 -22.59 9.13 15.87
CA ASP A 18 -22.30 10.51 15.47
C ASP A 18 -20.90 10.64 14.87
N TYR A 19 -20.72 11.63 14.00
CA TYR A 19 -19.42 11.93 13.37
C TYR A 19 -18.29 12.06 14.40
N THR A 20 -18.52 12.73 15.52
CA THR A 20 -17.51 12.93 16.55
C THR A 20 -17.11 11.61 17.21
N THR A 21 -18.03 10.66 17.36
CA THR A 21 -17.76 9.30 17.85
C THR A 21 -16.87 8.54 16.88
N LEU A 22 -17.17 8.58 15.59
CA LEU A 22 -16.34 7.94 14.55
C LEU A 22 -14.95 8.59 14.47
N TYR A 23 -14.89 9.91 14.56
CA TYR A 23 -13.61 10.63 14.58
C TYR A 23 -12.75 10.27 15.80
N ARG A 24 -13.35 10.25 17.01
CA ARG A 24 -12.65 9.83 18.23
C ARG A 24 -12.19 8.38 18.16
N PHE A 25 -12.98 7.48 17.58
CA PHE A 25 -12.57 6.12 17.33
C PHE A 25 -11.35 6.07 16.40
N LEU A 26 -11.39 6.75 15.26
CA LEU A 26 -10.26 6.84 14.33
C LEU A 26 -8.98 7.39 15.00
N THR A 27 -9.11 8.38 15.89
CA THR A 27 -7.95 8.97 16.59
C THR A 27 -7.34 8.04 17.65
N ARG A 28 -8.08 7.03 18.12
CA ARG A 28 -7.62 6.06 19.11
C ARG A 28 -7.02 4.81 18.48
N LEU A 29 -7.39 4.48 17.23
CA LEU A 29 -6.83 3.34 16.51
C LEU A 29 -5.31 3.50 16.41
N ARG A 30 -4.59 2.43 16.64
CA ARG A 30 -3.16 2.35 16.36
C ARG A 30 -2.94 1.67 15.02
N GLU A 31 -1.81 1.96 14.37
CA GLU A 31 -1.47 1.32 13.10
C GLU A 31 -1.27 -0.19 13.26
N GLU A 32 -0.77 -0.61 14.44
CA GLU A 32 -0.62 -2.03 14.79
C GLU A 32 -1.97 -2.76 14.91
N ASP A 33 -3.03 -2.08 15.35
CA ASP A 33 -4.37 -2.66 15.41
C ASP A 33 -4.91 -2.90 13.99
N LEU A 34 -4.68 -1.95 13.07
CA LEU A 34 -5.05 -2.10 11.67
C LEU A 34 -4.24 -3.19 10.96
N ALA A 35 -2.95 -3.31 11.27
CA ALA A 35 -2.12 -4.40 10.78
C ALA A 35 -2.66 -5.76 11.25
N ARG A 36 -2.97 -5.92 12.54
CA ARG A 36 -3.57 -7.16 13.08
C ARG A 36 -4.90 -7.52 12.42
N VAL A 37 -5.74 -6.53 12.11
CA VAL A 37 -6.98 -6.78 11.37
C VAL A 37 -6.70 -7.24 9.95
N LEU A 38 -5.72 -6.64 9.27
CA LEU A 38 -5.29 -7.09 7.94
C LEU A 38 -4.80 -8.54 7.99
N ASP A 39 -3.94 -8.87 8.97
CA ASP A 39 -3.41 -10.21 9.20
C ASP A 39 -4.54 -11.24 9.37
N GLU A 40 -5.54 -10.90 10.15
CA GLU A 40 -6.69 -11.78 10.38
C GLU A 40 -7.54 -11.97 9.11
N ILE A 41 -7.73 -10.92 8.32
CA ILE A 41 -8.42 -11.01 7.03
C ILE A 41 -7.64 -11.93 6.09
N VAL A 42 -6.31 -11.74 5.97
CA VAL A 42 -5.46 -12.56 5.09
C VAL A 42 -5.46 -14.02 5.53
N ARG A 43 -5.39 -14.30 6.84
CA ARG A 43 -5.46 -15.68 7.37
C ARG A 43 -6.78 -16.39 7.05
N ARG A 44 -7.88 -15.66 6.97
CA ARG A 44 -9.21 -16.20 6.64
C ARG A 44 -9.46 -16.39 5.16
N MET A 45 -8.52 -16.00 4.30
CA MET A 45 -8.67 -16.18 2.86
C MET A 45 -8.83 -17.66 2.51
N PRO A 46 -9.86 -18.03 1.70
CA PRO A 46 -10.07 -19.41 1.30
C PRO A 46 -8.89 -19.91 0.44
N GLY A 47 -8.54 -21.16 0.66
CA GLY A 47 -7.42 -21.80 -0.01
C GLY A 47 -6.10 -21.59 0.73
N ARG A 48 -5.46 -22.69 1.14
CA ARG A 48 -4.13 -22.61 1.73
C ARG A 48 -3.14 -22.10 0.68
N TRP A 49 -2.25 -21.22 1.11
CA TRP A 49 -1.06 -20.84 0.37
C TRP A 49 -0.17 -22.07 0.18
N ARG A 50 -0.39 -22.81 -0.92
CA ARG A 50 0.28 -24.10 -1.14
C ARG A 50 1.66 -23.98 -1.76
N SER A 51 1.97 -22.83 -2.33
CA SER A 51 3.24 -22.54 -3.01
C SER A 51 3.70 -21.12 -2.69
N PRO A 52 4.99 -20.85 -2.78
CA PRO A 52 5.49 -19.49 -2.68
C PRO A 52 4.81 -18.57 -3.70
N VAL A 53 4.35 -17.40 -3.21
CA VAL A 53 3.62 -16.44 -4.05
C VAL A 53 4.55 -15.44 -4.72
N THR A 54 4.11 -14.89 -5.85
CA THR A 54 4.72 -13.71 -6.45
C THR A 54 4.01 -12.47 -5.92
N VAL A 55 4.77 -11.55 -5.36
CA VAL A 55 4.24 -10.28 -4.86
C VAL A 55 4.72 -9.10 -5.67
N ALA A 56 3.86 -8.10 -5.84
CA ALA A 56 4.22 -6.78 -6.35
C ALA A 56 4.26 -5.78 -5.19
N VAL A 57 5.28 -4.93 -5.17
CA VAL A 57 5.46 -3.84 -4.21
C VAL A 57 5.44 -2.52 -4.97
N ASP A 58 4.57 -1.63 -4.56
CA ASP A 58 4.47 -0.31 -5.17
C ASP A 58 3.83 0.69 -4.20
N ALA A 59 3.88 1.97 -4.56
CA ALA A 59 3.29 3.06 -3.80
C ALA A 59 2.30 3.85 -4.67
N THR A 60 1.27 4.38 -4.04
CA THR A 60 0.36 5.30 -4.70
C THR A 60 0.07 6.52 -3.84
N GLY A 61 -0.12 7.68 -4.48
CA GLY A 61 -0.50 8.90 -3.81
C GLY A 61 -1.99 8.92 -3.46
N LEU A 62 -2.31 9.32 -2.23
CA LEU A 62 -3.66 9.68 -1.81
C LEU A 62 -3.72 11.18 -1.58
N ALA A 63 -4.77 11.82 -2.11
CA ALA A 63 -4.97 13.25 -1.89
C ALA A 63 -5.27 13.50 -0.40
N GLN A 64 -4.59 14.46 0.18
CA GLN A 64 -4.93 15.00 1.49
C GLN A 64 -6.16 15.91 1.37
N ALA A 65 -6.78 16.30 2.49
CA ALA A 65 -7.87 17.26 2.46
C ALA A 65 -7.44 18.51 1.68
N ALA A 66 -8.33 19.05 0.86
CA ALA A 66 -8.06 20.26 0.11
C ALA A 66 -7.63 21.37 1.08
N ILE A 67 -6.36 21.71 1.06
CA ILE A 67 -5.92 22.99 1.61
C ILE A 67 -6.70 24.01 0.81
N SER A 68 -7.43 24.92 1.49
CA SER A 68 -8.30 25.85 0.78
C SER A 68 -7.45 26.60 -0.26
N SER A 69 -7.99 26.77 -1.47
CA SER A 69 -7.31 27.52 -2.53
C SER A 69 -6.93 28.93 -2.10
N TYR A 70 -7.67 29.50 -1.16
CA TYR A 70 -7.36 30.76 -0.49
C TYR A 70 -6.08 30.67 0.35
N PHE A 71 -5.88 29.60 1.11
CA PHE A 71 -4.68 29.38 1.93
C PHE A 71 -3.44 29.20 1.04
N ILE A 72 -3.58 28.45 -0.06
CA ILE A 72 -2.49 28.26 -1.05
C ILE A 72 -2.10 29.62 -1.66
N ARG A 73 -3.08 30.40 -2.13
CA ARG A 73 -2.82 31.74 -2.72
C ARG A 73 -2.17 32.68 -1.71
N ARG A 74 -2.55 32.61 -0.45
CA ARG A 74 -1.96 33.43 0.60
C ARG A 74 -0.50 33.08 0.86
N ILE A 75 -0.15 31.79 0.87
CA ILE A 75 1.24 31.34 1.04
C ILE A 75 2.07 31.74 -0.18
N GLU A 76 1.52 31.59 -1.40
CA GLU A 76 2.19 31.99 -2.65
C GLU A 76 2.41 33.51 -2.70
N HIS A 77 1.46 34.30 -2.21
CA HIS A 77 1.57 35.77 -2.15
C HIS A 77 2.67 36.25 -1.19
N PHE A 78 2.93 35.55 -0.10
CA PHE A 78 4.00 35.86 0.87
C PHE A 78 5.38 35.31 0.44
N GLY A 79 5.54 34.81 -0.80
CA GLY A 79 6.84 34.53 -1.40
C GLY A 79 7.55 33.26 -0.92
N ASP A 80 6.93 32.46 -0.06
CA ASP A 80 7.51 31.21 0.41
C ASP A 80 7.23 30.06 -0.58
N LYS A 81 7.92 30.12 -1.72
CA LYS A 81 7.87 29.11 -2.79
C LYS A 81 8.24 27.69 -2.30
N ARG A 82 8.88 27.55 -1.14
CA ARG A 82 9.31 26.26 -0.58
C ARG A 82 8.17 25.50 0.08
N ARG A 83 7.03 26.12 0.38
CA ARG A 83 5.87 25.50 1.02
C ARG A 83 4.74 25.13 0.07
N SER A 84 4.83 25.42 -1.21
CA SER A 84 3.85 25.01 -2.21
C SER A 84 3.93 23.52 -2.57
N TRP A 85 4.66 22.74 -1.79
CA TRP A 85 4.70 21.30 -1.96
C TRP A 85 3.31 20.74 -1.70
N LYS A 86 2.68 20.27 -2.74
CA LYS A 86 1.46 19.48 -2.62
C LYS A 86 1.81 18.23 -1.82
N HIS A 87 1.62 18.31 -0.50
CA HIS A 87 1.80 17.16 0.35
C HIS A 87 0.74 16.13 -0.04
N TRP A 88 1.17 14.96 -0.45
CA TRP A 88 0.30 13.80 -0.61
C TRP A 88 0.76 12.72 0.34
N LEU A 89 -0.18 11.90 0.75
CA LEU A 89 0.14 10.71 1.51
C LEU A 89 0.52 9.61 0.53
N LYS A 90 1.69 9.01 0.71
CA LYS A 90 2.07 7.77 0.03
C LYS A 90 1.46 6.58 0.78
N TRP A 91 0.70 5.77 0.08
CA TRP A 91 0.22 4.48 0.55
C TRP A 91 0.97 3.40 -0.22
N LEU A 92 1.73 2.59 0.53
CA LEU A 92 2.53 1.50 0.01
C LEU A 92 1.80 0.19 0.29
N ALA A 93 1.87 -0.74 -0.66
CA ALA A 93 1.28 -2.07 -0.50
C ALA A 93 2.18 -3.16 -1.06
N VAL A 94 2.08 -4.33 -0.48
CA VAL A 94 2.56 -5.60 -1.02
C VAL A 94 1.33 -6.41 -1.40
N VAL A 95 1.23 -6.77 -2.66
CA VAL A 95 0.05 -7.43 -3.23
C VAL A 95 0.46 -8.78 -3.82
N ASP A 96 -0.25 -9.85 -3.47
CA ASP A 96 -0.21 -11.11 -4.23
C ASP A 96 -0.78 -10.84 -5.63
N VAL A 97 0.04 -11.04 -6.65
CA VAL A 97 -0.34 -10.70 -8.04
C VAL A 97 -1.42 -11.62 -8.60
N GLU A 98 -1.49 -12.87 -8.15
CA GLU A 98 -2.47 -13.84 -8.66
C GLU A 98 -3.84 -13.62 -8.04
N ARG A 99 -3.89 -13.47 -6.72
CA ARG A 99 -5.15 -13.26 -5.98
C ARG A 99 -5.58 -11.81 -5.91
N GLN A 100 -4.68 -10.88 -6.20
CA GLN A 100 -4.88 -9.43 -6.06
C GLN A 100 -5.31 -9.06 -4.64
N ILE A 101 -4.62 -9.59 -3.65
CA ILE A 101 -4.86 -9.40 -2.21
C ILE A 101 -3.70 -8.62 -1.61
N ILE A 102 -4.01 -7.64 -0.80
CA ILE A 102 -3.02 -6.85 -0.06
C ILE A 102 -2.54 -7.69 1.12
N LEU A 103 -1.26 -8.07 1.12
CA LEU A 103 -0.64 -8.87 2.18
C LEU A 103 0.00 -7.99 3.26
N ALA A 104 0.52 -6.83 2.88
CA ALA A 104 1.09 -5.85 3.81
C ALA A 104 0.87 -4.44 3.26
N GLN A 105 0.82 -3.45 4.14
CA GLN A 105 0.64 -2.06 3.74
C GLN A 105 1.26 -1.09 4.75
N SER A 106 1.63 0.10 4.26
CA SER A 106 2.12 1.19 5.08
C SER A 106 1.68 2.53 4.49
N ALA A 107 1.60 3.55 5.29
CA ALA A 107 1.28 4.90 4.83
C ALA A 107 2.28 5.92 5.40
N ARG A 108 2.78 6.81 4.55
CA ARG A 108 3.77 7.82 4.93
C ARG A 108 3.52 9.13 4.20
N GLN A 109 3.91 10.22 4.82
CA GLN A 109 3.89 11.52 4.14
C GLN A 109 4.99 11.58 3.08
N ALA A 110 4.64 12.04 1.88
CA ALA A 110 5.60 12.32 0.82
C ALA A 110 6.20 13.73 0.96
N PRO A 111 7.39 14.01 0.39
CA PRO A 111 8.23 13.05 -0.34
C PRO A 111 9.08 12.19 0.61
N TRP A 112 9.13 10.92 0.38
CA TRP A 112 9.96 9.98 1.13
C TRP A 112 10.50 8.90 0.18
N ASN A 113 11.74 8.47 0.42
CA ASN A 113 12.34 7.37 -0.34
C ASN A 113 11.74 6.03 0.15
N ASP A 114 11.08 5.33 -0.74
CA ASP A 114 10.37 4.07 -0.43
C ASP A 114 11.31 2.87 -0.34
N CYS A 115 12.52 3.00 -0.88
CA CYS A 115 13.51 1.92 -0.99
C CYS A 115 13.75 1.18 0.35
N ALA A 116 13.87 1.93 1.45
CA ALA A 116 14.13 1.37 2.77
C ALA A 116 12.92 0.64 3.39
N THR A 117 11.71 0.80 2.84
CA THR A 117 10.49 0.19 3.38
C THR A 117 10.24 -1.21 2.85
N LEU A 118 10.80 -1.56 1.69
CA LEU A 118 10.58 -2.85 1.04
C LEU A 118 10.87 -4.04 1.97
N PRO A 119 12.02 -4.12 2.69
CA PRO A 119 12.29 -5.28 3.54
C PRO A 119 11.24 -5.48 4.63
N VAL A 120 10.77 -4.40 5.26
CA VAL A 120 9.78 -4.46 6.33
C VAL A 120 8.45 -4.98 5.79
N LEU A 121 7.95 -4.41 4.69
CA LEU A 121 6.67 -4.78 4.11
C LEU A 121 6.67 -6.19 3.52
N VAL A 122 7.74 -6.57 2.82
CA VAL A 122 7.83 -7.92 2.25
C VAL A 122 8.00 -8.96 3.35
N ASN A 123 8.71 -8.65 4.44
CA ASN A 123 8.78 -9.55 5.59
C ASN A 123 7.42 -9.76 6.25
N GLN A 124 6.61 -8.70 6.41
CA GLN A 124 5.23 -8.83 6.90
C GLN A 124 4.39 -9.73 5.99
N ALA A 125 4.48 -9.54 4.68
CA ALA A 125 3.80 -10.42 3.72
C ALA A 125 4.27 -11.88 3.83
N HIS A 126 5.57 -12.09 4.01
CA HIS A 126 6.18 -13.42 4.12
C HIS A 126 5.71 -14.19 5.38
N GLN A 127 5.32 -13.47 6.45
CA GLN A 127 4.75 -14.08 7.66
C GLN A 127 3.38 -14.73 7.40
N HIS A 128 2.65 -14.30 6.37
CA HIS A 128 1.35 -14.88 6.00
C HIS A 128 1.49 -16.04 5.04
N THR A 129 2.38 -15.89 4.08
CA THR A 129 2.61 -16.89 3.03
C THR A 129 4.05 -16.79 2.53
N PRO A 130 4.71 -17.91 2.22
CA PRO A 130 6.05 -17.87 1.63
C PRO A 130 6.06 -17.00 0.36
N VAL A 131 6.88 -15.96 0.35
CA VAL A 131 7.12 -15.15 -0.85
C VAL A 131 8.25 -15.77 -1.65
N GLY A 132 7.98 -16.11 -2.90
CA GLY A 132 8.97 -16.72 -3.81
C GLY A 132 9.53 -15.74 -4.86
N CYS A 133 8.79 -14.68 -5.16
CA CYS A 133 9.24 -13.65 -6.10
C CYS A 133 8.72 -12.26 -5.67
N VAL A 134 9.60 -11.27 -5.70
CA VAL A 134 9.29 -9.87 -5.39
C VAL A 134 9.49 -9.01 -6.63
N LEU A 135 8.42 -8.37 -7.08
CA LEU A 135 8.40 -7.43 -8.19
C LEU A 135 8.26 -6.00 -7.63
N ALA A 136 9.16 -5.11 -7.94
CA ALA A 136 9.06 -3.70 -7.55
C ALA A 136 9.60 -2.78 -8.64
N ASP A 137 9.29 -1.51 -8.58
CA ASP A 137 9.83 -0.55 -9.55
C ASP A 137 11.25 -0.11 -9.22
N ALA A 138 11.83 0.72 -10.09
CA ALA A 138 13.21 1.19 -9.93
C ALA A 138 13.42 2.10 -8.69
N GLU A 139 12.35 2.64 -8.07
CA GLU A 139 12.48 3.40 -6.81
C GLU A 139 12.98 2.51 -5.66
N PHE A 140 12.71 1.21 -5.74
CA PHE A 140 13.15 0.21 -4.75
C PHE A 140 14.52 -0.40 -5.07
N ASP A 141 15.19 0.02 -6.16
CA ASP A 141 16.47 -0.55 -6.57
C ASP A 141 17.59 -0.26 -5.55
N SER A 142 18.04 -1.30 -4.89
CA SER A 142 19.24 -1.29 -4.07
C SER A 142 19.79 -2.72 -3.91
N GLU A 143 21.11 -2.85 -3.81
CA GLU A 143 21.71 -4.16 -3.54
C GLU A 143 21.22 -4.74 -2.21
N ARG A 144 20.98 -3.88 -1.20
CA ARG A 144 20.40 -4.29 0.08
C ARG A 144 19.03 -4.97 -0.07
N ASN A 145 18.16 -4.43 -0.91
CA ASN A 145 16.83 -5.00 -1.14
C ASN A 145 16.91 -6.34 -1.89
N HIS A 146 17.79 -6.44 -2.88
CA HIS A 146 18.05 -7.70 -3.57
C HIS A 146 18.63 -8.76 -2.62
N THR A 147 19.62 -8.39 -1.81
CA THR A 147 20.23 -9.27 -0.80
C THR A 147 19.20 -9.75 0.20
N PHE A 148 18.35 -8.84 0.72
CA PHE A 148 17.26 -9.20 1.62
C PHE A 148 16.33 -10.25 1.00
N CYS A 149 15.83 -10.00 -0.21
CA CYS A 149 14.93 -10.94 -0.87
C CYS A 149 15.59 -12.30 -1.12
N ARG A 150 16.81 -12.31 -1.68
CA ARG A 150 17.46 -13.53 -2.11
C ARG A 150 18.09 -14.33 -0.99
N GLN A 151 18.73 -13.68 -0.02
CA GLN A 151 19.46 -14.36 1.04
C GLN A 151 18.64 -14.59 2.30
N GLN A 152 17.73 -13.66 2.67
CA GLN A 152 16.95 -13.80 3.90
C GLN A 152 15.61 -14.49 3.66
N LEU A 153 14.96 -14.25 2.51
CA LEU A 153 13.66 -14.84 2.20
C LEU A 153 13.74 -16.01 1.19
N ASN A 154 14.91 -16.28 0.63
CA ASN A 154 15.08 -17.24 -0.47
C ASN A 154 14.11 -16.98 -1.64
N ALA A 155 13.87 -15.70 -1.94
CA ALA A 155 12.94 -15.23 -2.96
C ALA A 155 13.66 -14.55 -4.11
N THR A 156 13.21 -14.76 -5.34
CA THR A 156 13.71 -14.00 -6.50
C THR A 156 13.31 -12.54 -6.39
N SER A 157 14.23 -11.61 -6.63
CA SER A 157 13.95 -10.18 -6.68
C SER A 157 14.10 -9.64 -8.09
N ILE A 158 13.03 -9.06 -8.64
CA ILE A 158 13.00 -8.48 -9.99
C ILE A 158 12.67 -7.00 -9.86
N ILE A 159 13.72 -6.18 -9.81
CA ILE A 159 13.64 -4.73 -9.62
C ILE A 159 14.56 -4.12 -10.68
N PRO A 160 14.06 -3.24 -11.57
CA PRO A 160 14.88 -2.63 -12.61
C PRO A 160 16.00 -1.81 -12.02
N ALA A 161 17.24 -2.01 -12.47
CA ALA A 161 18.36 -1.20 -12.04
C ALA A 161 18.19 0.26 -12.49
N GLN A 162 18.36 1.22 -11.58
CA GLN A 162 18.28 2.64 -11.88
C GLN A 162 19.35 3.07 -12.90
N ARG A 163 18.93 3.81 -13.92
CA ARG A 163 19.80 4.22 -15.03
C ARG A 163 20.81 5.32 -14.65
N PHE A 164 20.52 6.10 -13.62
CA PHE A 164 21.26 7.33 -13.29
C PHE A 164 22.30 7.20 -12.17
N THR A 165 22.63 5.99 -11.76
CA THR A 165 23.74 5.81 -10.82
C THR A 165 25.07 5.83 -11.57
N SER A 166 25.95 6.78 -11.22
CA SER A 166 27.30 6.92 -11.78
C SER A 166 28.19 5.70 -11.55
N ARG A 167 27.82 4.82 -10.62
CA ARG A 167 28.53 3.58 -10.34
C ARG A 167 28.01 2.44 -11.20
N ARG A 168 28.93 1.65 -11.76
CA ARG A 168 28.60 0.41 -12.47
C ARG A 168 27.82 -0.50 -11.52
N ALA A 169 26.63 -0.92 -11.95
CA ALA A 169 25.84 -1.87 -11.18
C ALA A 169 26.59 -3.22 -11.15
N THR A 170 26.77 -3.75 -9.94
CA THR A 170 27.43 -5.05 -9.68
C THR A 170 26.43 -5.95 -8.97
N GLY A 171 26.79 -7.22 -8.77
CA GLY A 171 25.93 -8.17 -8.06
C GLY A 171 24.59 -8.37 -8.76
N VAL A 172 23.52 -8.47 -7.98
CA VAL A 172 22.15 -8.70 -8.50
C VAL A 172 21.65 -7.53 -9.34
N ARG A 173 22.04 -6.30 -9.02
CA ARG A 173 21.71 -5.12 -9.83
C ARG A 173 22.35 -5.18 -11.20
N GLY A 174 23.59 -5.73 -11.29
CA GLY A 174 24.26 -6.00 -12.57
C GLY A 174 23.50 -7.03 -13.38
N GLU A 175 23.09 -8.15 -12.78
CA GLU A 175 22.26 -9.17 -13.38
C GLU A 175 20.95 -8.58 -13.95
N MET A 176 20.24 -7.74 -13.15
CA MET A 176 19.02 -7.07 -13.57
C MET A 176 19.24 -6.08 -14.73
N ARG A 177 20.42 -5.53 -14.87
CA ARG A 177 20.76 -4.65 -15.99
C ARG A 177 21.02 -5.40 -17.28
N GLU A 178 21.64 -6.57 -17.19
CA GLU A 178 22.05 -7.39 -18.34
C GLU A 178 20.93 -8.33 -18.80
N ASN A 179 20.27 -9.00 -17.86
CA ASN A 179 19.32 -10.07 -18.11
C ASN A 179 17.97 -9.83 -17.40
N PHE A 180 17.27 -8.76 -17.75
CA PHE A 180 16.02 -8.41 -17.08
C PHE A 180 14.84 -9.30 -17.51
N PRO A 181 14.18 -10.04 -16.60
CA PRO A 181 13.09 -10.98 -16.93
C PRO A 181 11.75 -10.24 -17.15
N ARG A 182 11.60 -9.59 -18.29
CA ARG A 182 10.44 -8.73 -18.64
C ARG A 182 9.09 -9.45 -18.59
N ASN A 183 9.06 -10.72 -18.96
CA ASN A 183 7.84 -11.55 -18.96
C ASN A 183 7.26 -11.72 -17.56
N ILE A 184 8.11 -11.96 -16.55
CA ILE A 184 7.68 -12.07 -15.16
C ILE A 184 7.37 -10.69 -14.59
N TYR A 185 8.23 -9.70 -14.89
CA TYR A 185 8.08 -8.33 -14.41
C TYR A 185 6.78 -7.67 -14.85
N GLY A 186 6.24 -8.04 -16.02
CA GLY A 186 4.96 -7.52 -16.52
C GLY A 186 3.80 -7.72 -15.54
N LYS A 187 3.84 -8.77 -14.70
CA LYS A 187 2.84 -8.99 -13.66
C LYS A 187 2.81 -7.88 -12.58
N ARG A 188 3.87 -7.05 -12.46
CA ARG A 188 3.88 -5.89 -11.54
C ARG A 188 2.70 -4.96 -11.76
N SER A 189 2.30 -4.76 -13.01
CA SER A 189 1.19 -3.87 -13.35
C SER A 189 -0.15 -4.23 -12.67
N LEU A 190 -0.30 -5.46 -12.19
CA LEU A 190 -1.52 -5.88 -11.47
C LEU A 190 -1.73 -5.11 -10.18
N ILE A 191 -0.67 -4.61 -9.50
CA ILE A 191 -0.82 -3.76 -8.32
C ILE A 191 -1.46 -2.40 -8.66
N GLU A 192 -1.19 -1.87 -9.85
CA GLU A 192 -1.81 -0.62 -10.33
C GLU A 192 -3.33 -0.82 -10.50
N GLY A 193 -3.74 -2.01 -10.95
CA GLY A 193 -5.15 -2.43 -10.98
C GLY A 193 -5.80 -2.45 -9.61
N VAL A 194 -5.09 -2.97 -8.59
CA VAL A 194 -5.54 -2.97 -7.20
C VAL A 194 -5.69 -1.53 -6.68
N PHE A 195 -4.69 -0.67 -6.86
CA PHE A 195 -4.77 0.73 -6.47
C PHE A 195 -5.91 1.48 -7.16
N SER A 196 -6.08 1.24 -8.46
CA SER A 196 -7.17 1.82 -9.24
C SER A 196 -8.54 1.38 -8.72
N ALA A 197 -8.70 0.09 -8.40
CA ALA A 197 -9.94 -0.45 -7.84
C ALA A 197 -10.25 0.15 -6.45
N VAL A 198 -9.25 0.23 -5.57
CA VAL A 198 -9.40 0.87 -4.25
C VAL A 198 -9.81 2.33 -4.39
N LYS A 199 -9.11 3.09 -5.23
CA LYS A 199 -9.40 4.52 -5.42
C LYS A 199 -10.79 4.77 -5.98
N ARG A 200 -11.26 3.94 -6.91
CA ARG A 200 -12.59 4.09 -7.52
C ARG A 200 -13.73 3.62 -6.62
N LYS A 201 -13.53 2.50 -5.89
CA LYS A 201 -14.59 1.88 -5.11
C LYS A 201 -14.70 2.41 -3.68
N LEU A 202 -13.59 2.84 -3.11
CA LEU A 202 -13.51 3.28 -1.72
C LEU A 202 -13.18 4.77 -1.62
N SER A 203 -11.90 5.14 -1.77
CA SER A 203 -11.48 6.54 -1.74
C SER A 203 -10.10 6.74 -2.37
N CYS A 204 -9.95 7.86 -3.08
CA CYS A 204 -8.65 8.36 -3.51
C CYS A 204 -8.07 9.40 -2.54
N ARG A 205 -8.71 9.61 -1.38
CA ARG A 205 -8.36 10.66 -0.41
C ARG A 205 -8.13 10.09 0.98
N ALA A 206 -7.24 10.74 1.72
CA ALA A 206 -7.02 10.57 3.15
C ALA A 206 -7.20 11.93 3.85
N PRO A 207 -8.45 12.38 4.09
CA PRO A 207 -8.76 13.75 4.48
C PRO A 207 -8.52 14.06 5.96
N GLY A 208 -7.84 13.22 6.72
CA GLY A 208 -7.54 13.43 8.12
C GLY A 208 -6.83 14.77 8.39
N ARG A 209 -7.08 15.37 9.54
CA ARG A 209 -6.47 16.67 9.92
C ARG A 209 -5.00 16.55 10.32
N THR A 210 -4.56 15.39 10.75
CA THR A 210 -3.19 15.11 11.16
C THR A 210 -2.61 13.98 10.31
N ILE A 211 -1.29 13.91 10.19
CA ILE A 211 -0.60 12.82 9.48
C ILE A 211 -1.02 11.46 10.03
N ALA A 212 -1.11 11.33 11.36
CA ALA A 212 -1.53 10.09 12.00
C ALA A 212 -2.96 9.67 11.61
N THR A 213 -3.91 10.59 11.52
CA THR A 213 -5.28 10.27 11.06
C THR A 213 -5.33 9.99 9.57
N GLN A 214 -4.52 10.65 8.78
CA GLN A 214 -4.39 10.38 7.34
C GLN A 214 -3.78 8.99 7.08
N SER A 215 -2.71 8.61 7.80
CA SER A 215 -2.12 7.27 7.72
C SER A 215 -3.16 6.19 8.05
N ARG A 216 -3.90 6.35 9.15
CA ARG A 216 -4.96 5.40 9.53
C ARG A 216 -6.05 5.29 8.47
N GLN A 217 -6.46 6.40 7.87
CA GLN A 217 -7.45 6.40 6.79
C GLN A 217 -6.93 5.64 5.55
N ALA A 218 -5.65 5.82 5.20
CA ALA A 218 -5.03 5.06 4.11
C ALA A 218 -4.99 3.57 4.42
N LEU A 219 -4.56 3.18 5.62
CA LEU A 219 -4.50 1.78 6.03
C LEU A 219 -5.89 1.14 6.11
N LEU A 220 -6.92 1.92 6.46
CA LEU A 220 -8.31 1.45 6.41
C LEU A 220 -8.78 1.09 4.99
N LEU A 221 -8.16 1.61 3.93
CA LEU A 221 -8.59 1.30 2.56
C LEU A 221 -8.28 -0.15 2.16
N GLY A 222 -7.17 -0.70 2.63
CA GLY A 222 -6.79 -2.08 2.33
C GLY A 222 -7.72 -3.14 2.94
N LEU A 223 -8.29 -2.85 4.10
CA LEU A 223 -9.13 -3.81 4.83
C LEU A 223 -10.43 -4.14 4.08
N PRO A 224 -11.32 -3.18 3.74
CA PRO A 224 -12.54 -3.47 2.99
C PRO A 224 -12.26 -3.92 1.57
N PHE A 225 -11.12 -3.55 0.97
CA PHE A 225 -10.72 -4.09 -0.32
C PHE A 225 -10.48 -5.61 -0.21
N ASN A 226 -9.70 -6.07 0.75
CA ASN A 226 -9.48 -7.49 0.97
C ASN A 226 -10.78 -8.23 1.35
N LEU A 227 -11.64 -7.65 2.19
CA LEU A 227 -12.96 -8.22 2.50
C LEU A 227 -13.82 -8.38 1.24
N TYR A 228 -13.81 -7.38 0.36
CA TYR A 228 -14.50 -7.46 -0.92
C TYR A 228 -13.95 -8.59 -1.80
N ARG A 229 -12.62 -8.76 -1.82
CA ARG A 229 -11.97 -9.88 -2.56
C ARG A 229 -12.33 -11.24 -1.99
N LEU A 230 -12.53 -11.36 -0.68
CA LEU A 230 -13.01 -12.58 -0.04
C LEU A 230 -14.42 -12.97 -0.50
N TRP A 231 -15.28 -11.99 -0.76
CA TRP A 231 -16.68 -12.18 -1.16
C TRP A 231 -16.88 -12.46 -2.63
N LEU A 232 -15.96 -12.05 -3.47
CA LEU A 232 -16.00 -12.44 -4.88
C LEU A 232 -15.68 -13.94 -4.95
N PRO A 233 -16.61 -14.77 -5.46
CA PRO A 233 -16.25 -16.14 -5.79
C PRO A 233 -15.03 -16.06 -6.72
N ALA A 234 -14.02 -16.89 -6.47
CA ALA A 234 -12.91 -17.04 -7.39
C ALA A 234 -13.52 -17.37 -8.74
N ILE A 235 -13.58 -16.37 -9.61
CA ILE A 235 -13.93 -16.60 -11.01
C ILE A 235 -12.69 -17.28 -11.57
N ILE A 236 -12.79 -18.61 -11.59
CA ILE A 236 -11.84 -19.50 -12.26
C ILE A 236 -12.14 -19.41 -13.75
#